data_e39baa2ebd05aee1cccb54dded3064a9
#
_entry.id   e39baa2ebd05aee1cccb54dded3064a9
#
_cell.length_a   1.000
_cell.length_b   1.000
_cell.length_c   1.000
_cell.angle_alpha   90.00
_cell.angle_beta   90.00
_cell.angle_gamma   90.00
#
_symmetry.space_group_name_H-M   'P 1'
#
loop_
_entity.id
_entity.type
_entity.pdbx_description
1 polymer ?
#
loop_
_entity_poly.entity_id
_entity_poly.type
_entity_poly.pdbx_seq_one_letter_code
_entity_poly.pdbx_strand_id
1 'polypeptide(L)'
;MVDLSKDIISKEEIRKAMQRGADVLANTVKETLGPKGRNVVIENGNGVPTITKDGISVARPIYLKDKFENLGAQLLKQATMKSAEDAGDGTTTATVLAQAILTEGNRAVASGLNPMQLKAGMEAARKYIKEELAKHSSCLLYTSDAADEL
;
A
#
# COMPACT_ATOMS: atom_id res chain seq x y z
N MET A 1 -17.05 -8.72 -29.60
CA MET A 1 -16.10 -9.82 -29.84
C MET A 1 -15.02 -9.69 -28.81
N VAL A 2 -15.00 -10.52 -27.77
CA VAL A 2 -13.98 -10.48 -26.72
C VAL A 2 -12.74 -11.13 -27.31
N ASP A 3 -11.67 -10.35 -27.46
CA ASP A 3 -10.38 -10.85 -27.91
C ASP A 3 -9.79 -11.73 -26.80
N LEU A 4 -9.81 -13.04 -27.02
CA LEU A 4 -9.28 -14.06 -26.12
C LEU A 4 -7.81 -14.36 -26.41
N SER A 5 -7.04 -13.42 -26.93
CA SER A 5 -5.60 -13.54 -27.05
C SER A 5 -5.02 -13.63 -25.62
N LYS A 6 -4.65 -14.84 -25.21
CA LYS A 6 -3.94 -15.06 -23.95
C LYS A 6 -2.51 -14.57 -24.14
N ASP A 7 -2.21 -13.41 -23.57
CA ASP A 7 -0.82 -12.96 -23.44
C ASP A 7 -0.07 -13.95 -22.54
N ILE A 8 0.77 -14.78 -23.14
CA ILE A 8 1.64 -15.69 -22.41
C ILE A 8 2.88 -14.89 -22.00
N ILE A 9 2.85 -14.42 -20.77
CA ILE A 9 3.97 -13.66 -20.18
C ILE A 9 4.71 -14.57 -19.18
N SER A 10 6.02 -14.45 -19.11
CA SER A 10 6.83 -15.20 -18.15
C SER A 10 6.51 -14.80 -16.71
N LYS A 11 6.72 -15.71 -15.76
CA LYS A 11 6.51 -15.43 -14.33
C LYS A 11 7.33 -14.23 -13.83
N GLU A 12 8.50 -14.03 -14.41
CA GLU A 12 9.38 -12.93 -14.05
C GLU A 12 8.87 -11.60 -14.57
N GLU A 13 8.41 -11.56 -15.81
CA GLU A 13 7.82 -10.36 -16.42
C GLU A 13 6.53 -9.93 -15.71
N ILE A 14 5.68 -10.89 -15.34
CA ILE A 14 4.49 -10.61 -14.53
C ILE A 14 4.89 -9.97 -13.20
N ARG A 15 5.87 -10.51 -12.47
CA ARG A 15 6.33 -9.92 -11.20
C ARG A 15 6.86 -8.51 -11.38
N LYS A 16 7.65 -8.27 -12.44
CA LYS A 16 8.18 -6.94 -12.76
C LYS A 16 7.04 -5.95 -13.10
N ALA A 17 6.06 -6.37 -13.87
CA ALA A 17 4.90 -5.55 -14.20
C ALA A 17 4.07 -5.21 -12.94
N MET A 18 3.78 -6.22 -12.10
CA MET A 18 3.07 -6.00 -10.84
C MET A 18 3.85 -5.07 -9.90
N GLN A 19 5.18 -5.20 -9.84
CA GLN A 19 6.02 -4.29 -9.05
C GLN A 19 5.89 -2.85 -9.55
N ARG A 20 6.00 -2.61 -10.87
CA ARG A 20 5.83 -1.27 -11.44
C ARG A 20 4.46 -0.68 -11.10
N GLY A 21 3.41 -1.48 -11.19
CA GLY A 21 2.06 -1.02 -10.83
C GLY A 21 1.91 -0.66 -9.36
N ALA A 22 2.46 -1.47 -8.47
CA ALA A 22 2.52 -1.18 -7.04
C ALA A 22 3.33 0.10 -6.76
N ASP A 23 4.45 0.28 -7.47
CA ASP A 23 5.31 1.47 -7.32
C ASP A 23 4.59 2.74 -7.77
N VAL A 24 3.84 2.71 -8.86
CA VAL A 24 3.04 3.86 -9.32
C VAL A 24 2.04 4.28 -8.24
N LEU A 25 1.27 3.33 -7.70
CA LEU A 25 0.30 3.63 -6.65
C LEU A 25 0.98 4.15 -5.38
N ALA A 26 2.00 3.46 -4.89
CA ALA A 26 2.67 3.83 -3.65
C ALA A 26 3.36 5.20 -3.75
N ASN A 27 4.04 5.49 -4.85
CA ASN A 27 4.72 6.77 -5.04
C ASN A 27 3.72 7.93 -5.11
N THR A 28 2.54 7.72 -5.72
CA THR A 28 1.48 8.73 -5.73
C THR A 28 0.93 8.98 -4.32
N VAL A 29 0.64 7.92 -3.57
CA VAL A 29 0.14 8.03 -2.19
C VAL A 29 1.20 8.62 -1.25
N LYS A 30 2.46 8.28 -1.44
CA LYS A 30 3.60 8.73 -0.62
C LYS A 30 3.77 10.25 -0.61
N GLU A 31 3.36 10.95 -1.66
CA GLU A 31 3.39 12.42 -1.73
C GLU A 31 2.57 13.09 -0.61
N THR A 32 1.60 12.36 -0.02
CA THR A 32 0.77 12.87 1.07
C THR A 32 1.35 12.60 2.47
N LEU A 33 2.50 11.90 2.57
CA LEU A 33 3.03 11.40 3.84
C LEU A 33 3.69 12.51 4.68
N GLY A 34 3.28 12.56 5.95
CA GLY A 34 3.95 13.31 7.01
C GLY A 34 3.81 14.83 6.92
N PRO A 35 4.61 15.58 7.71
CA PRO A 35 4.46 17.03 7.84
C PRO A 35 4.75 17.80 6.55
N LYS A 36 5.57 17.24 5.67
CA LYS A 36 5.86 17.79 4.34
C LYS A 36 4.97 17.23 3.24
N GLY A 37 3.96 16.43 3.60
CA GLY A 37 3.01 15.86 2.66
C GLY A 37 2.28 16.95 1.88
N ARG A 38 2.14 16.73 0.57
CA ARG A 38 1.50 17.65 -0.36
C ARG A 38 0.06 17.24 -0.64
N ASN A 39 -0.75 18.21 -1.05
CA ASN A 39 -2.05 17.90 -1.62
C ASN A 39 -1.88 17.27 -3.00
N VAL A 40 -2.69 16.27 -3.27
CA VAL A 40 -2.81 15.65 -4.60
C VAL A 40 -4.10 16.14 -5.23
N VAL A 41 -4.03 16.50 -6.49
CA VAL A 41 -5.18 16.91 -7.29
C VAL A 41 -5.64 15.72 -8.12
N ILE A 42 -6.89 15.31 -7.96
CA ILE A 42 -7.50 14.18 -8.66
C ILE A 42 -8.54 14.72 -9.63
N GLU A 43 -8.41 14.39 -10.89
CA GLU A 43 -9.43 14.66 -11.91
C GLU A 43 -10.51 13.56 -11.87
N ASN A 44 -11.75 13.96 -11.63
CA ASN A 44 -12.88 13.03 -11.45
C ASN A 44 -13.76 12.88 -12.72
N GLY A 45 -13.26 13.20 -13.90
CA GLY A 45 -14.06 13.12 -15.13
C GLY A 45 -15.31 14.02 -15.20
N ASN A 46 -15.72 14.62 -14.08
CA ASN A 46 -16.86 15.52 -13.96
C ASN A 46 -16.46 16.99 -14.10
N GLY A 47 -15.22 17.27 -14.48
CA GLY A 47 -14.69 18.61 -14.63
C GLY A 47 -14.34 19.34 -13.31
N VAL A 48 -14.67 18.76 -12.14
CA VAL A 48 -14.34 19.33 -10.85
C VAL A 48 -13.22 18.50 -10.21
N PRO A 49 -12.01 19.06 -10.04
CA PRO A 49 -10.90 18.34 -9.40
C PRO A 49 -11.13 18.21 -7.89
N THR A 50 -10.79 17.07 -7.33
CA THR A 50 -10.72 16.87 -5.88
C THR A 50 -9.29 17.08 -5.39
N ILE A 51 -9.12 17.94 -4.38
CA ILE A 51 -7.83 18.21 -3.73
C ILE A 51 -7.85 17.52 -2.37
N THR A 52 -6.90 16.61 -2.14
CA THR A 52 -6.84 15.83 -0.90
C THR A 52 -5.42 15.53 -0.45
N LYS A 53 -5.24 15.32 0.86
CA LYS A 53 -4.03 14.73 1.47
C LYS A 53 -4.27 13.31 1.97
N ASP A 54 -5.50 12.83 1.91
CA ASP A 54 -5.84 11.50 2.40
C ASP A 54 -5.36 10.41 1.44
N GLY A 55 -4.50 9.52 1.94
CA GLY A 55 -3.89 8.47 1.13
C GLY A 55 -4.87 7.50 0.50
N ILE A 56 -5.99 7.18 1.18
CA ILE A 56 -7.01 6.29 0.61
C ILE A 56 -7.79 6.98 -0.51
N SER A 57 -8.11 8.27 -0.36
CA SER A 57 -8.78 9.06 -1.40
C SER A 57 -7.92 9.20 -2.65
N VAL A 58 -6.59 9.28 -2.46
CA VAL A 58 -5.62 9.27 -3.57
C VAL A 58 -5.53 7.89 -4.21
N ALA A 59 -5.51 6.81 -3.43
CA ALA A 59 -5.36 5.44 -3.95
C ALA A 59 -6.58 4.93 -4.72
N ARG A 60 -7.80 5.31 -4.28
CA ARG A 60 -9.06 4.79 -4.84
C ARG A 60 -9.20 4.95 -6.35
N PRO A 61 -8.97 6.13 -6.96
CA PRO A 61 -9.18 6.36 -8.39
C PRO A 61 -8.06 5.79 -9.27
N ILE A 62 -6.93 5.36 -8.67
CA ILE A 62 -5.80 4.87 -9.46
C ILE A 62 -6.18 3.58 -10.17
N TYR A 63 -6.13 3.63 -11.49
CA TYR A 63 -6.32 2.50 -12.39
C TYR A 63 -5.32 2.59 -13.54
N LEU A 64 -4.58 1.52 -13.80
CA LEU A 64 -3.54 1.49 -14.82
C LEU A 64 -4.04 0.79 -16.08
N LYS A 65 -3.59 1.26 -17.24
CA LYS A 65 -4.00 0.71 -18.54
C LYS A 65 -3.45 -0.70 -18.76
N ASP A 66 -2.20 -0.94 -18.35
CA ASP A 66 -1.61 -2.28 -18.43
C ASP A 66 -2.26 -3.21 -17.40
N LYS A 67 -2.70 -4.36 -17.85
CA LYS A 67 -3.46 -5.34 -17.07
C LYS A 67 -2.65 -5.88 -15.87
N PHE A 68 -1.37 -6.17 -16.08
CA PHE A 68 -0.50 -6.76 -15.05
C PHE A 68 0.01 -5.70 -14.08
N GLU A 69 0.31 -4.49 -14.56
CA GLU A 69 0.62 -3.36 -13.70
C GLU A 69 -0.58 -3.00 -12.83
N ASN A 70 -1.77 -2.96 -13.43
CA ASN A 70 -3.00 -2.70 -12.68
C ASN A 70 -3.25 -3.76 -11.60
N LEU A 71 -2.95 -5.03 -11.86
CA LEU A 71 -3.07 -6.08 -10.86
C LEU A 71 -2.18 -5.80 -9.63
N GLY A 72 -0.93 -5.38 -9.85
CA GLY A 72 -0.01 -4.97 -8.79
C GLY A 72 -0.52 -3.77 -7.99
N ALA A 73 -1.02 -2.74 -8.67
CA ALA A 73 -1.63 -1.59 -8.04
C ALA A 73 -2.86 -1.97 -7.20
N GLN A 74 -3.74 -2.84 -7.71
CA GLN A 74 -4.93 -3.30 -6.99
C GLN A 74 -4.58 -4.12 -5.74
N LEU A 75 -3.55 -4.97 -5.78
CA LEU A 75 -3.08 -5.69 -4.59
C LEU A 75 -2.59 -4.74 -3.50
N LEU A 76 -1.82 -3.73 -3.87
CA LEU A 76 -1.35 -2.74 -2.91
C LEU A 76 -2.50 -1.88 -2.37
N LYS A 77 -3.47 -1.54 -3.23
CA LYS A 77 -4.69 -0.84 -2.82
C LYS A 77 -5.47 -1.59 -1.76
N GLN A 78 -5.55 -2.92 -1.84
CA GLN A 78 -6.20 -3.75 -0.81
C GLN A 78 -5.54 -3.58 0.57
N ALA A 79 -4.21 -3.48 0.65
CA ALA A 79 -3.51 -3.23 1.91
C ALA A 79 -3.87 -1.85 2.48
N THR A 80 -3.94 -0.82 1.63
CA THR A 80 -4.35 0.54 2.01
C THR A 80 -5.79 0.56 2.54
N MET A 81 -6.71 -0.08 1.83
CA MET A 81 -8.13 -0.14 2.22
C MET A 81 -8.32 -0.92 3.52
N LYS A 82 -7.58 -2.01 3.70
CA LYS A 82 -7.65 -2.81 4.93
C LYS A 82 -7.21 -2.02 6.16
N SER A 83 -6.18 -1.18 6.05
CA SER A 83 -5.77 -0.27 7.13
C SER A 83 -6.88 0.74 7.48
N ALA A 84 -7.56 1.29 6.46
CA ALA A 84 -8.69 2.20 6.69
C ALA A 84 -9.88 1.52 7.36
N GLU A 85 -10.21 0.30 6.97
CA GLU A 85 -11.32 -0.47 7.54
C GLU A 85 -11.05 -0.88 8.99
N ASP A 86 -9.83 -1.35 9.29
CA ASP A 86 -9.49 -1.91 10.60
C ASP A 86 -9.13 -0.82 11.64
N ALA A 87 -8.48 0.26 11.22
CA ALA A 87 -7.94 1.29 12.11
C ALA A 87 -8.44 2.71 11.83
N GLY A 88 -9.06 2.96 10.70
CA GLY A 88 -9.50 4.29 10.28
C GLY A 88 -8.35 5.26 9.93
N ASP A 89 -7.10 4.85 10.09
CA ASP A 89 -5.91 5.68 9.90
C ASP A 89 -4.72 4.84 9.41
N GLY A 90 -3.57 5.51 9.18
CA GLY A 90 -2.32 4.86 8.79
C GLY A 90 -2.29 4.35 7.35
N THR A 91 -3.21 4.75 6.50
CA THR A 91 -3.36 4.28 5.11
C THR A 91 -2.11 4.52 4.26
N THR A 92 -1.53 5.72 4.36
CA THR A 92 -0.28 6.07 3.65
C THR A 92 0.90 5.26 4.17
N THR A 93 1.04 5.13 5.49
CA THR A 93 2.09 4.33 6.13
C THR A 93 1.99 2.86 5.72
N ALA A 94 0.78 2.28 5.76
CA ALA A 94 0.53 0.90 5.33
C ALA A 94 0.92 0.69 3.86
N THR A 95 0.60 1.65 2.98
CA THR A 95 0.95 1.60 1.56
C THR A 95 2.46 1.59 1.34
N VAL A 96 3.18 2.49 2.03
CA VAL A 96 4.66 2.59 1.93
C VAL A 96 5.34 1.34 2.45
N LEU A 97 4.89 0.81 3.59
CA LEU A 97 5.43 -0.43 4.15
C LEU A 97 5.14 -1.63 3.24
N ALA A 98 3.94 -1.74 2.71
CA ALA A 98 3.58 -2.83 1.79
C ALA A 98 4.40 -2.77 0.49
N GLN A 99 4.66 -1.58 -0.06
CA GLN A 99 5.57 -1.40 -1.19
C GLN A 99 6.98 -1.89 -0.85
N ALA A 100 7.53 -1.47 0.27
CA ALA A 100 8.88 -1.86 0.69
C ALA A 100 9.00 -3.38 0.87
N ILE A 101 8.01 -4.02 1.51
CA ILE A 101 7.96 -5.47 1.69
C ILE A 101 7.88 -6.19 0.33
N LEU A 102 7.05 -5.69 -0.59
CA LEU A 102 6.92 -6.26 -1.93
C LEU A 102 8.23 -6.16 -2.71
N THR A 103 8.88 -5.00 -2.65
CA THR A 103 10.16 -4.74 -3.35
C THR A 103 11.27 -5.67 -2.84
N GLU A 104 11.47 -5.74 -1.53
CA GLU A 104 12.49 -6.60 -0.94
C GLU A 104 12.15 -8.10 -1.08
N GLY A 105 10.87 -8.45 -0.98
CA GLY A 105 10.39 -9.80 -1.23
C GLY A 105 10.65 -10.26 -2.66
N ASN A 106 10.35 -9.44 -3.66
CA ASN A 106 10.63 -9.73 -5.06
C ASN A 106 12.14 -9.85 -5.32
N ARG A 107 12.96 -9.01 -4.70
CA ARG A 107 14.42 -9.08 -4.78
C ARG A 107 14.95 -10.38 -4.19
N ALA A 108 14.46 -10.78 -3.02
CA ALA A 108 14.83 -12.03 -2.37
C ALA A 108 14.47 -13.27 -3.22
N VAL A 109 13.28 -13.30 -3.80
CA VAL A 109 12.85 -14.39 -4.70
C VAL A 109 13.69 -14.39 -5.99
N ALA A 110 14.00 -13.23 -6.54
CA ALA A 110 14.86 -13.13 -7.73
C ALA A 110 16.30 -13.63 -7.47
N SER A 111 16.80 -13.49 -6.23
CA SER A 111 18.11 -14.05 -5.82
C SER A 111 18.08 -15.55 -5.51
N GLY A 112 16.94 -16.23 -5.69
CA GLY A 112 16.80 -17.67 -5.51
C GLY A 112 16.24 -18.13 -4.17
N LEU A 113 15.82 -17.22 -3.29
CA LEU A 113 15.12 -17.61 -2.05
C LEU A 113 13.79 -18.31 -2.35
N ASN A 114 13.50 -19.35 -1.58
CA ASN A 114 12.24 -20.07 -1.70
C ASN A 114 11.09 -19.17 -1.19
N PRO A 115 10.05 -18.86 -2.00
CA PRO A 115 8.95 -17.99 -1.61
C PRO A 115 8.19 -18.47 -0.37
N MET A 116 8.07 -19.79 -0.16
CA MET A 116 7.38 -20.34 1.01
C MET A 116 8.16 -20.13 2.31
N GLN A 117 9.50 -20.26 2.23
CA GLN A 117 10.38 -19.96 3.37
C GLN A 117 10.37 -18.45 3.67
N LEU A 118 10.41 -17.61 2.65
CA LEU A 118 10.28 -16.17 2.80
C LEU A 118 8.96 -15.80 3.50
N LYS A 119 7.84 -16.39 3.05
CA LYS A 119 6.53 -16.19 3.69
C LYS A 119 6.56 -16.60 5.17
N ALA A 120 7.11 -17.74 5.51
CA ALA A 120 7.21 -18.20 6.90
C ALA A 120 8.04 -17.24 7.77
N GLY A 121 9.17 -16.72 7.23
CA GLY A 121 9.97 -15.71 7.89
C GLY A 121 9.23 -14.39 8.12
N MET A 122 8.48 -13.92 7.11
CA MET A 122 7.65 -12.71 7.22
C MET A 122 6.53 -12.86 8.27
N GLU A 123 5.90 -14.03 8.35
CA GLU A 123 4.86 -14.32 9.37
C GLU A 123 5.46 -14.30 10.80
N ALA A 124 6.63 -14.90 10.99
CA ALA A 124 7.33 -14.87 12.27
C ALA A 124 7.73 -13.44 12.67
N ALA A 125 8.29 -12.67 11.73
CA ALA A 125 8.64 -11.27 11.95
C ALA A 125 7.41 -10.42 12.29
N ARG A 126 6.29 -10.61 11.57
CA ARG A 126 5.03 -9.90 11.83
C ARG A 126 4.54 -10.15 13.26
N LYS A 127 4.59 -11.41 13.73
CA LYS A 127 4.16 -11.76 15.09
C LYS A 127 5.01 -11.04 16.13
N TYR A 128 6.33 -11.10 15.98
CA TYR A 128 7.26 -10.44 16.88
C TYR A 128 7.07 -8.91 16.91
N ILE A 129 6.99 -8.28 15.73
CA ILE A 129 6.81 -6.83 15.62
C ILE A 129 5.49 -6.39 16.27
N LYS A 130 4.41 -7.17 16.07
CA LYS A 130 3.11 -6.87 16.72
C LYS A 130 3.21 -6.89 18.25
N GLU A 131 3.91 -7.87 18.81
CA GLU A 131 4.12 -7.98 20.25
C GLU A 131 4.95 -6.81 20.79
N GLU A 132 6.01 -6.41 20.08
CA GLU A 132 6.84 -5.27 20.46
C GLU A 132 6.10 -3.92 20.32
N LEU A 133 5.37 -3.71 19.24
CA LEU A 133 4.56 -2.49 19.06
C LEU A 133 3.53 -2.31 20.18
N ALA A 134 2.91 -3.41 20.65
CA ALA A 134 1.95 -3.34 21.75
C ALA A 134 2.58 -2.83 23.06
N LYS A 135 3.88 -3.09 23.29
CA LYS A 135 4.61 -2.59 24.47
C LYS A 135 4.93 -1.10 24.39
N HIS A 136 5.03 -0.55 23.17
CA HIS A 136 5.40 0.84 22.94
C HIS A 136 4.21 1.73 22.57
N SER A 137 3.01 1.14 22.38
CA SER A 137 1.81 1.91 22.09
C SER A 137 1.26 2.58 23.34
N SER A 138 0.87 3.86 23.20
CA SER A 138 0.14 4.60 24.24
C SER A 138 -1.23 5.02 23.71
N CYS A 139 -2.27 4.91 24.52
CA CYS A 139 -3.61 5.34 24.15
C CYS A 139 -3.72 6.86 24.31
N LEU A 140 -3.86 7.58 23.20
CA LEU A 140 -3.98 9.04 23.21
C LEU A 140 -5.35 9.53 23.70
N LEU A 141 -6.39 8.69 23.65
CA LEU A 141 -7.72 9.05 24.17
C LEU A 141 -7.71 9.29 25.68
N TYR A 142 -6.83 8.61 26.41
CA TYR A 142 -6.68 8.80 27.85
C TYR A 142 -5.99 10.13 28.22
N THR A 143 -5.21 10.71 27.30
CA THR A 143 -4.51 11.98 27.52
C THR A 143 -5.35 13.20 27.14
N SER A 144 -6.35 13.06 26.24
CA SER A 144 -7.24 14.17 25.89
C SER A 144 -8.26 14.45 26.99
N ASP A 145 -8.81 13.44 27.65
CA ASP A 145 -9.74 13.62 28.78
C ASP A 145 -9.06 14.31 30.00
N ALA A 146 -7.75 14.09 30.18
CA ALA A 146 -7.00 14.77 31.23
C ALA A 146 -6.69 16.24 30.93
N ALA A 147 -6.78 16.68 29.68
CA ALA A 147 -6.59 18.09 29.29
C ALA A 147 -7.88 18.93 29.42
N ASP A 148 -9.06 18.28 29.39
CA ASP A 148 -10.35 18.94 29.55
C ASP A 148 -10.76 19.14 31.03
N GLU A 149 -10.01 18.57 31.98
CA GLU A 149 -10.22 18.73 33.44
C GLU A 149 -9.39 19.87 34.08
N LEU A 150 -8.66 20.66 33.25
CA LEU A 150 -7.88 21.83 33.69
C LEU A 150 -8.47 23.13 33.15
#